data_f19a274b1fe7f679b3c0f34916f9ab2b
#
_entry.id   f19a274b1fe7f679b3c0f34916f9ab2b
#
_cell.length_a   1.000
_cell.length_b   1.000
_cell.length_c   1.000
_cell.angle_alpha   90.00
_cell.angle_beta   90.00
_cell.angle_gamma   90.00
#
_symmetry.space_group_name_H-M   'P 1'
#
loop_
_entity.id
_entity.type
_entity.pdbx_description
1 polymer ?
#
loop_
_entity_poly.entity_id
_entity_poly.type
_entity_poly.pdbx_seq_one_letter_code
_entity_poly.pdbx_strand_id
1 'polypeptide(L)'
;EVGKLCALKYVPVGILLDPQGRLVRPVGLVNIDEDDFRAELKSWATTGEIPPSWQQMEQTDARKLTADEAEADARLQLVRVLLSRDEREEAVEQLRQAVVCDPDNWLIRKQMWAIETPSAFYDGPVDYDWQNRQKQQEQEGLLATPN
;
A
#
# COMPACT_ATOMS: atom_id res chain seq x y z
N GLU A 1 -7.22 8.23 -6.07
CA GLU A 1 -6.43 8.61 -7.28
C GLU A 1 -4.93 8.70 -7.00
N VAL A 2 -4.50 9.31 -5.87
CA VAL A 2 -3.06 9.44 -5.52
C VAL A 2 -2.37 8.07 -5.44
N GLY A 3 -3.03 7.05 -4.90
CA GLY A 3 -2.50 5.68 -4.81
C GLY A 3 -2.14 5.09 -6.18
N LYS A 4 -2.94 5.37 -7.22
CA LYS A 4 -2.67 4.94 -8.60
C LYS A 4 -1.50 5.69 -9.22
N LEU A 5 -1.48 7.02 -9.07
CA LEU A 5 -0.42 7.88 -9.58
C LEU A 5 0.96 7.50 -9.02
N CYS A 6 1.00 7.05 -7.78
CA CYS A 6 2.23 6.74 -7.05
C CYS A 6 2.51 5.24 -6.94
N ALA A 7 1.70 4.37 -7.57
CA ALA A 7 1.82 2.90 -7.52
C ALA A 7 2.02 2.36 -6.09
N LEU A 8 1.20 2.84 -5.14
CA LEU A 8 1.37 2.54 -3.72
C LEU A 8 0.98 1.10 -3.42
N LYS A 9 1.95 0.30 -3.02
CA LYS A 9 1.77 -1.09 -2.53
C LYS A 9 2.02 -1.24 -1.04
N TYR A 10 2.57 -0.21 -0.40
CA TYR A 10 3.00 -0.24 1.01
C TYR A 10 2.53 1.01 1.74
N VAL A 11 2.44 0.92 3.05
CA VAL A 11 2.23 2.04 3.96
C VAL A 11 3.16 1.87 5.17
N PRO A 12 3.72 2.92 5.74
CA PRO A 12 3.58 4.33 5.36
C PRO A 12 4.43 4.70 4.13
N VAL A 13 3.88 5.55 3.26
CA VAL A 13 4.58 6.09 2.09
C VAL A 13 4.58 7.61 2.15
N GLY A 14 5.74 8.21 1.92
CA GLY A 14 5.89 9.66 1.88
C GLY A 14 5.76 10.19 0.46
N ILE A 15 4.91 11.22 0.31
CA ILE A 15 4.79 12.03 -0.90
C ILE A 15 5.09 13.46 -0.48
N LEU A 16 6.25 13.98 -0.90
CA LEU A 16 6.67 15.33 -0.57
C LEU A 16 6.54 16.23 -1.80
N LEU A 17 5.78 17.29 -1.64
CA LEU A 17 5.49 18.24 -2.71
C LEU A 17 5.98 19.63 -2.31
N ASP A 18 6.54 20.36 -3.28
CA ASP A 18 6.82 21.78 -3.10
C ASP A 18 5.52 22.63 -3.15
N PRO A 19 5.57 23.94 -2.86
CA PRO A 19 4.41 24.82 -2.93
C PRO A 19 3.74 24.88 -4.31
N GLN A 20 4.43 24.44 -5.37
CA GLN A 20 3.92 24.37 -6.74
C GLN A 20 3.33 22.99 -7.07
N GLY A 21 3.31 22.06 -6.11
CA GLY A 21 2.76 20.72 -6.26
C GLY A 21 3.68 19.74 -7.00
N ARG A 22 4.97 20.04 -7.12
CA ARG A 22 5.97 19.16 -7.76
C ARG A 22 6.60 18.24 -6.71
N LEU A 23 6.85 16.99 -7.09
CA LEU A 23 7.57 16.05 -6.24
C LEU A 23 9.00 16.54 -5.99
N VAL A 24 9.43 16.60 -4.73
CA VAL A 24 10.79 16.95 -4.31
C VAL A 24 11.67 15.76 -4.01
N ARG A 25 11.08 14.59 -3.91
CA ARG A 25 11.78 13.29 -3.83
C ARG A 25 10.91 12.20 -4.45
N PRO A 26 11.49 11.06 -4.89
CA PRO A 26 10.71 9.90 -5.31
C PRO A 26 9.75 9.43 -4.22
N VAL A 27 8.56 8.99 -4.64
CA VAL A 27 7.60 8.38 -3.72
C VAL A 27 8.18 7.09 -3.16
N GLY A 28 8.14 6.90 -1.85
CA GLY A 28 8.69 5.70 -1.24
C GLY A 28 8.40 5.61 0.24
N LEU A 29 8.87 4.52 0.84
CA LEU A 29 8.77 4.33 2.27
C LEU A 29 9.45 5.48 3.01
N VAL A 30 8.78 5.95 4.06
CA VAL A 30 9.32 6.93 4.99
C VAL A 30 9.14 6.42 6.42
N ASN A 31 10.18 6.62 7.21
CA ASN A 31 10.11 6.42 8.65
C ASN A 31 10.24 7.79 9.32
N ILE A 32 9.11 8.34 9.75
CA ILE A 32 9.07 9.67 10.38
C ILE A 32 9.71 9.68 11.78
N ASP A 33 9.98 8.52 12.35
CA ASP A 33 10.66 8.37 13.64
C ASP A 33 12.18 8.31 13.49
N GLU A 34 12.68 8.23 12.25
CA GLU A 34 14.09 8.23 11.91
C GLU A 34 14.67 9.65 12.01
N ASP A 35 15.69 9.83 12.85
CA ASP A 35 16.23 11.16 13.15
C ASP A 35 16.82 11.85 11.92
N ASP A 36 17.50 11.09 11.05
CA ASP A 36 18.11 11.62 9.82
C ASP A 36 17.03 12.14 8.87
N PHE A 37 15.97 11.34 8.64
CA PHE A 37 14.87 11.77 7.79
C PHE A 37 14.16 13.02 8.34
N ARG A 38 13.96 13.08 9.66
CA ARG A 38 13.34 14.27 10.31
C ARG A 38 14.20 15.50 10.18
N ALA A 39 15.53 15.35 10.31
CA ALA A 39 16.48 16.45 10.15
C ALA A 39 16.47 16.99 8.72
N GLU A 40 16.52 16.11 7.72
CA GLU A 40 16.41 16.44 6.30
C GLU A 40 15.08 17.13 5.97
N LEU A 41 13.97 16.59 6.45
CA LEU A 41 12.64 17.16 6.25
C LEU A 41 12.53 18.58 6.84
N LYS A 42 13.04 18.76 8.05
CA LYS A 42 13.07 20.08 8.72
C LYS A 42 13.96 21.07 7.97
N SER A 43 15.14 20.63 7.53
CA SER A 43 16.05 21.45 6.74
C SER A 43 15.40 21.92 5.44
N TRP A 44 14.84 20.98 4.67
CA TRP A 44 14.14 21.29 3.43
C TRP A 44 12.96 22.26 3.65
N ALA A 45 12.13 22.00 4.65
CA ALA A 45 10.98 22.85 4.98
C ALA A 45 11.37 24.28 5.37
N THR A 46 12.60 24.47 5.88
CA THR A 46 13.11 25.78 6.33
C THR A 46 13.85 26.52 5.22
N THR A 47 14.66 25.80 4.43
CA THR A 47 15.57 26.42 3.43
C THR A 47 15.02 26.32 2.01
N GLY A 48 14.14 25.36 1.73
CA GLY A 48 13.70 25.00 0.37
C GLY A 48 14.74 24.19 -0.42
N GLU A 49 15.93 23.94 0.15
CA GLU A 49 16.98 23.16 -0.52
C GLU A 49 16.71 21.66 -0.39
N ILE A 50 16.69 20.97 -1.54
CA ILE A 50 16.45 19.51 -1.58
C ILE A 50 17.70 18.79 -1.07
N PRO A 51 17.59 17.93 -0.03
CA PRO A 51 18.73 17.16 0.47
C PRO A 51 19.39 16.30 -0.62
N PRO A 52 20.73 16.20 -0.63
CA PRO A 52 21.44 15.39 -1.62
C PRO A 52 21.01 13.91 -1.64
N SER A 53 20.68 13.35 -0.48
CA SER A 53 20.15 11.99 -0.34
C SER A 53 18.87 11.78 -1.16
N TRP A 54 17.98 12.78 -1.22
CA TRP A 54 16.74 12.70 -1.98
C TRP A 54 16.97 12.85 -3.50
N GLN A 55 18.01 13.60 -3.90
CA GLN A 55 18.37 13.76 -5.32
C GLN A 55 18.96 12.49 -5.91
N GLN A 56 19.62 11.68 -5.08
CA GLN A 56 20.25 10.42 -5.49
C GLN A 56 19.27 9.23 -5.54
N MET A 57 18.06 9.39 -5.00
CA MET A 57 17.05 8.35 -5.10
C MET A 57 16.60 8.20 -6.55
N GLU A 58 16.63 6.97 -7.06
CA GLU A 58 16.07 6.71 -8.39
C GLU A 58 14.57 7.08 -8.40
N GLN A 59 14.18 7.92 -9.34
CA GLN A 59 12.78 8.13 -9.63
C GLN A 59 12.24 6.79 -10.15
N THR A 60 11.39 6.17 -9.38
CA THR A 60 10.57 5.09 -9.92
C THR A 60 9.60 5.76 -10.89
N ASP A 61 9.93 5.74 -12.17
CA ASP A 61 8.98 6.12 -13.21
C ASP A 61 7.66 5.42 -12.93
N ALA A 62 6.53 6.08 -13.21
CA ALA A 62 5.21 5.48 -13.06
C ALA A 62 5.19 4.18 -13.88
N ARG A 63 5.53 3.08 -13.20
CA ARG A 63 5.68 1.76 -13.81
C ARG A 63 4.35 1.37 -14.43
N LYS A 64 4.37 1.02 -15.70
CA LYS A 64 3.19 0.45 -16.34
C LYS A 64 2.82 -0.83 -15.60
N LEU A 65 1.60 -0.88 -15.08
CA LEU A 65 1.09 -2.07 -14.41
C LEU A 65 1.11 -3.27 -15.36
N THR A 66 1.42 -4.44 -14.83
CA THR A 66 1.17 -5.69 -15.55
C THR A 66 -0.34 -5.92 -15.70
N ALA A 67 -0.74 -6.88 -16.54
CA ALA A 67 -2.15 -7.22 -16.71
C ALA A 67 -2.78 -7.64 -15.37
N ASP A 68 -2.07 -8.47 -14.60
CA ASP A 68 -2.54 -8.98 -13.31
C ASP A 68 -2.66 -7.85 -12.26
N GLU A 69 -1.69 -6.95 -12.21
CA GLU A 69 -1.77 -5.77 -11.33
C GLU A 69 -2.91 -4.82 -11.73
N ALA A 70 -3.18 -4.67 -13.03
CA ALA A 70 -4.30 -3.88 -13.51
C ALA A 70 -5.65 -4.54 -13.15
N GLU A 71 -5.73 -5.86 -13.22
CA GLU A 71 -6.90 -6.62 -12.76
C GLU A 71 -7.10 -6.46 -11.26
N ALA A 72 -6.04 -6.61 -10.46
CA ALA A 72 -6.11 -6.42 -9.00
C ALA A 72 -6.62 -5.02 -8.64
N ASP A 73 -6.16 -3.97 -9.33
CA ASP A 73 -6.64 -2.60 -9.13
C ASP A 73 -8.12 -2.44 -9.54
N ALA A 74 -8.54 -3.03 -10.66
CA ALA A 74 -9.94 -2.98 -11.09
C ALA A 74 -10.87 -3.64 -10.06
N ARG A 75 -10.47 -4.80 -9.50
CA ARG A 75 -11.20 -5.48 -8.43
C ARG A 75 -11.27 -4.63 -7.16
N LEU A 76 -10.17 -3.96 -6.78
CA LEU A 76 -10.17 -3.03 -5.64
C LEU A 76 -11.13 -1.84 -5.84
N GLN A 77 -11.30 -1.35 -7.08
CA GLN A 77 -12.31 -0.33 -7.36
C GLN A 77 -13.74 -0.88 -7.21
N LEU A 78 -13.98 -2.11 -7.68
CA LEU A 78 -15.26 -2.79 -7.51
C LEU A 78 -15.61 -2.98 -6.03
N VAL A 79 -14.64 -3.36 -5.20
CA VAL A 79 -14.81 -3.49 -3.74
C VAL A 79 -15.40 -2.22 -3.11
N ARG A 80 -14.94 -1.05 -3.51
CA ARG A 80 -15.47 0.22 -3.00
C ARG A 80 -16.95 0.39 -3.33
N VAL A 81 -17.37 -0.01 -4.52
CA VAL A 81 -18.78 0.04 -4.94
C VAL A 81 -19.61 -0.94 -4.14
N LEU A 82 -19.13 -2.19 -3.98
CA LEU A 82 -19.81 -3.23 -3.21
C LEU A 82 -20.00 -2.84 -1.75
N LEU A 83 -18.94 -2.32 -1.11
CA LEU A 83 -19.03 -1.82 0.27
C LEU A 83 -20.00 -0.64 0.42
N SER A 84 -20.10 0.23 -0.58
CA SER A 84 -21.08 1.33 -0.58
C SER A 84 -22.53 0.86 -0.67
N ARG A 85 -22.73 -0.39 -1.08
CA ARG A 85 -24.04 -1.07 -1.19
C ARG A 85 -24.29 -2.05 -0.06
N ASP A 86 -23.38 -2.13 0.92
CA ASP A 86 -23.40 -3.10 2.02
C ASP A 86 -23.25 -4.58 1.56
N GLU A 87 -22.74 -4.80 0.36
CA GLU A 87 -22.45 -6.10 -0.24
C GLU A 87 -21.07 -6.62 0.24
N ARG A 88 -20.95 -6.87 1.53
CA ARG A 88 -19.66 -7.12 2.21
C ARG A 88 -19.03 -8.46 1.81
N GLU A 89 -19.81 -9.51 1.68
CA GLU A 89 -19.32 -10.85 1.32
C GLU A 89 -18.72 -10.86 -0.08
N GLU A 90 -19.41 -10.24 -1.03
CA GLU A 90 -18.95 -10.08 -2.40
C GLU A 90 -17.66 -9.23 -2.46
N ALA A 91 -17.59 -8.15 -1.66
CA ALA A 91 -16.42 -7.31 -1.56
C ALA A 91 -15.18 -8.09 -1.09
N VAL A 92 -15.33 -8.96 -0.09
CA VAL A 92 -14.25 -9.83 0.40
C VAL A 92 -13.81 -10.81 -0.68
N GLU A 93 -14.74 -11.41 -1.42
CA GLU A 93 -14.40 -12.32 -2.51
C GLU A 93 -13.61 -11.62 -3.61
N GLN A 94 -13.97 -10.38 -3.98
CA GLN A 94 -13.20 -9.59 -4.94
C GLN A 94 -11.80 -9.25 -4.42
N LEU A 95 -11.64 -9.01 -3.11
CA LEU A 95 -10.32 -8.80 -2.50
C LEU A 95 -9.46 -10.06 -2.52
N ARG A 96 -10.04 -11.24 -2.26
CA ARG A 96 -9.30 -12.51 -2.36
C ARG A 96 -8.75 -12.72 -3.77
N GLN A 97 -9.58 -12.50 -4.78
CA GLN A 97 -9.16 -12.60 -6.17
C GLN A 97 -8.10 -11.54 -6.53
N ALA A 98 -8.21 -10.32 -6.01
CA ALA A 98 -7.20 -9.30 -6.20
C ALA A 98 -5.85 -9.65 -5.55
N VAL A 99 -5.86 -10.31 -4.38
CA VAL A 99 -4.63 -10.84 -3.74
C VAL A 99 -3.97 -11.94 -4.58
N VAL A 100 -4.76 -12.76 -5.27
CA VAL A 100 -4.22 -13.77 -6.21
C VAL A 100 -3.54 -13.10 -7.40
N CYS A 101 -4.13 -12.04 -7.95
CA CYS A 101 -3.58 -11.31 -9.08
C CYS A 101 -2.30 -10.51 -8.69
N ASP A 102 -2.22 -9.94 -7.49
CA ASP A 102 -1.07 -9.16 -7.02
C ASP A 102 -0.71 -9.57 -5.58
N PRO A 103 -0.06 -10.74 -5.40
CA PRO A 103 0.19 -11.33 -4.08
C PRO A 103 1.15 -10.53 -3.21
N ASP A 104 1.95 -9.66 -3.79
CA ASP A 104 2.88 -8.79 -3.07
C ASP A 104 2.26 -7.44 -2.68
N ASN A 105 1.00 -7.22 -3.02
CA ASN A 105 0.28 -6.00 -2.68
C ASN A 105 -0.30 -6.05 -1.25
N TRP A 106 0.51 -5.57 -0.31
CA TRP A 106 0.11 -5.50 1.09
C TRP A 106 -1.10 -4.60 1.36
N LEU A 107 -1.33 -3.60 0.51
CA LEU A 107 -2.50 -2.71 0.66
C LEU A 107 -3.80 -3.50 0.46
N ILE A 108 -3.88 -4.27 -0.63
CA ILE A 108 -5.06 -5.09 -0.94
C ILE A 108 -5.28 -6.13 0.15
N ARG A 109 -4.21 -6.85 0.53
CA ARG A 109 -4.27 -7.89 1.57
C ARG A 109 -4.73 -7.34 2.92
N LYS A 110 -4.19 -6.22 3.36
CA LYS A 110 -4.62 -5.59 4.61
C LYS A 110 -6.06 -5.10 4.58
N GLN A 111 -6.55 -4.62 3.44
CA GLN A 111 -7.97 -4.26 3.29
C GLN A 111 -8.87 -5.49 3.44
N MET A 112 -8.51 -6.63 2.85
CA MET A 112 -9.22 -7.89 2.99
C MET A 112 -9.31 -8.31 4.47
N TRP A 113 -8.16 -8.40 5.13
CA TRP A 113 -8.09 -8.80 6.53
C TRP A 113 -8.84 -7.85 7.48
N ALA A 114 -8.79 -6.53 7.23
CA ALA A 114 -9.50 -5.54 8.03
C ALA A 114 -11.02 -5.67 7.91
N ILE A 115 -11.53 -6.17 6.78
CA ILE A 115 -12.94 -6.45 6.58
C ILE A 115 -13.31 -7.80 7.21
N GLU A 116 -12.49 -8.84 7.03
CA GLU A 116 -12.76 -10.19 7.57
C GLU A 116 -12.60 -10.25 9.10
N THR A 117 -11.58 -9.60 9.63
CA THR A 117 -11.21 -9.64 11.05
C THR A 117 -10.94 -8.23 11.59
N PRO A 118 -11.99 -7.40 11.73
CA PRO A 118 -11.83 -6.01 12.17
C PRO A 118 -11.11 -5.87 13.52
N SER A 119 -11.32 -6.81 14.43
CA SER A 119 -10.69 -6.80 15.75
C SER A 119 -9.16 -6.85 15.71
N ALA A 120 -8.58 -7.54 14.72
CA ALA A 120 -7.14 -7.60 14.54
C ALA A 120 -6.50 -6.27 14.09
N PHE A 121 -7.34 -5.30 13.68
CA PHE A 121 -6.88 -4.01 13.15
C PHE A 121 -7.30 -2.82 14.03
N TYR A 122 -8.41 -2.94 14.77
CA TYR A 122 -9.03 -1.78 15.44
C TYR A 122 -9.12 -1.93 16.96
N ASP A 123 -8.91 -3.13 17.52
CA ASP A 123 -9.07 -3.40 18.94
C ASP A 123 -7.72 -3.43 19.70
N GLY A 124 -6.75 -2.64 19.31
CA GLY A 124 -5.49 -2.53 20.01
C GLY A 124 -4.27 -2.23 19.11
N PRO A 125 -3.05 -2.48 19.61
CA PRO A 125 -1.84 -2.36 18.81
C PRO A 125 -1.85 -3.33 17.64
N VAL A 126 -1.17 -2.96 16.54
CA VAL A 126 -1.06 -3.82 15.35
C VAL A 126 -0.33 -5.12 15.69
N ASP A 127 -0.99 -6.26 15.49
CA ASP A 127 -0.40 -7.60 15.65
C ASP A 127 0.27 -8.04 14.33
N TYR A 128 1.56 -7.77 14.23
CA TYR A 128 2.35 -8.19 13.06
C TYR A 128 2.55 -9.71 12.98
N ASP A 129 2.59 -10.41 14.13
CA ASP A 129 2.72 -11.86 14.15
C ASP A 129 1.46 -12.53 13.62
N TRP A 130 0.28 -11.99 13.95
CA TRP A 130 -0.98 -12.42 13.36
C TRP A 130 -0.96 -12.22 11.82
N GLN A 131 -0.54 -11.04 11.34
CA GLN A 131 -0.47 -10.77 9.89
C GLN A 131 0.47 -11.74 9.16
N ASN A 132 1.61 -12.07 9.75
CA ASN A 132 2.56 -13.03 9.19
C ASN A 132 1.97 -14.44 9.13
N ARG A 133 1.27 -14.88 10.20
CA ARG A 133 0.57 -16.17 10.21
C ARG A 133 -0.52 -16.23 9.14
N GLN A 134 -1.31 -15.18 8.95
CA GLN A 134 -2.33 -15.13 7.90
C GLN A 134 -1.71 -15.28 6.51
N LYS A 135 -0.62 -14.54 6.23
CA LYS A 135 0.09 -14.66 4.95
C LYS A 135 0.59 -16.08 4.69
N GLN A 136 1.14 -16.73 5.71
CA GLN A 136 1.61 -18.10 5.58
C GLN A 136 0.47 -19.08 5.30
N GLN A 137 -0.66 -18.96 6.00
CA GLN A 137 -1.83 -19.80 5.78
C GLN A 137 -2.43 -19.62 4.37
N GLU A 138 -2.47 -18.39 3.85
CA GLU A 138 -2.90 -18.12 2.48
C GLU A 138 -1.99 -18.82 1.46
N GLN A 139 -0.68 -18.76 1.66
CA GLN A 139 0.29 -19.41 0.77
C GLN A 139 0.16 -20.94 0.81
N GLU A 140 -0.02 -21.52 1.99
CA GLU A 140 -0.25 -22.96 2.15
C GLU A 140 -1.60 -23.39 1.52
N GLY A 141 -2.65 -22.58 1.67
CA GLY A 141 -3.96 -22.83 1.06
C GLY A 141 -3.91 -22.77 -0.47
N LEU A 142 -3.16 -21.86 -1.05
CA LEU A 142 -2.95 -21.77 -2.51
C LEU A 142 -2.15 -22.95 -3.06
N LEU A 143 -1.24 -23.52 -2.28
CA LEU A 143 -0.47 -24.70 -2.65
C LEU A 143 -1.26 -26.00 -2.48
N ALA A 144 -2.27 -26.01 -1.63
CA ALA A 144 -3.12 -27.17 -1.35
C ALA A 144 -4.29 -27.34 -2.33
N THR A 145 -4.59 -26.38 -3.18
CA THR A 145 -5.62 -26.47 -4.22
C THR A 145 -5.01 -27.15 -5.47
N PRO A 146 -5.33 -28.42 -5.76
CA PRO A 146 -4.90 -29.02 -7.03
C PRO A 146 -5.66 -28.34 -8.19
N ASN A 147 -4.90 -27.95 -9.20
CA ASN A 147 -5.41 -27.53 -10.49
C ASN A 147 -6.38 -28.56 -11.11
#